data_1463dea7faa90a1b946e948d1c24342d
#
_entry.id   1463dea7faa90a1b946e948d1c24342d
#
_cell.length_a   1.000
_cell.length_b   1.000
_cell.length_c   1.000
_cell.angle_alpha   90.00
_cell.angle_beta   90.00
_cell.angle_gamma   90.00
#
_symmetry.space_group_name_H-M   'P 1'
#
loop_
_entity.id
_entity.type
_entity.pdbx_description
1 polymer ?
#
loop_
_entity_poly.entity_id
_entity_poly.type
_entity_poly.pdbx_seq_one_letter_code
_entity_poly.pdbx_strand_id
1 'polypeptide(L)'
;MLNILHHYFGTKLLNKIDPEISHAIALCYLRLLNQFVKKKEIGASILKTQIAGMEVPSPIGLAAGFDKNAEVFNATLSLGFGFVEVGTITPDPQFGNPKPRLFRLLEEDALVNKMGFNNKGMLYVSKIARKPKLGIVGVNLGANAKSIDKILDYTNVFEFLAHLFDYVTINVSSPNTKNLRDLQKPETLEKILQNVNTINVSLTRQVPIFIKIAPDLNENNVIEILNVCEENNVSGLIATNTTINPNTLKKPTRFEGGLSGKPLLKPSNKILKILAKRKNASTALIGVGGILSAKDIYEKIKIGASAVQIYTGFVYHGPRHIKKMEIELKNLLLYDGYRSISHAVGALTR
;
A
#
# COMPACT_ATOMS: atom_id res chain seq x y z
N MET A 1 -10.49 28.33 11.51
CA MET A 1 -9.17 29.00 11.33
C MET A 1 -8.04 28.32 12.09
N LEU A 2 -8.21 27.86 13.33
CA LEU A 2 -7.16 27.13 14.09
C LEU A 2 -6.66 25.84 13.41
N ASN A 3 -7.53 25.09 12.73
CA ASN A 3 -7.17 23.86 12.00
C ASN A 3 -6.24 24.07 10.79
N ILE A 4 -6.11 25.33 10.32
CA ILE A 4 -5.38 25.63 9.08
C ILE A 4 -3.88 25.81 9.35
N LEU A 5 -3.52 26.47 10.42
CA LEU A 5 -2.13 26.73 10.79
C LEU A 5 -1.42 25.47 11.35
N HIS A 6 -2.10 24.67 12.17
CA HIS A 6 -1.51 23.46 12.77
C HIS A 6 -1.02 22.43 11.74
N HIS A 7 -1.75 22.22 10.63
CA HIS A 7 -1.37 21.19 9.65
C HIS A 7 -0.22 21.58 8.73
N TYR A 8 -0.11 22.86 8.35
CA TYR A 8 0.97 23.28 7.44
C TYR A 8 2.30 23.46 8.16
N PHE A 9 2.29 24.05 9.35
CA PHE A 9 3.49 24.18 10.18
C PHE A 9 3.94 22.83 10.74
N GLY A 10 3.01 21.95 11.12
CA GLY A 10 3.31 20.62 11.64
C GLY A 10 4.10 19.74 10.65
N THR A 11 3.68 19.70 9.39
CA THR A 11 4.38 18.87 8.38
C THR A 11 5.78 19.41 8.07
N LYS A 12 5.94 20.73 7.94
CA LYS A 12 7.25 21.37 7.72
C LYS A 12 8.20 21.15 8.88
N LEU A 13 7.69 21.19 10.12
CA LEU A 13 8.51 20.95 11.32
C LEU A 13 8.90 19.47 11.43
N LEU A 14 7.96 18.57 11.21
CA LEU A 14 8.20 17.11 11.22
C LEU A 14 9.24 16.69 10.16
N ASN A 15 9.29 17.38 9.03
CA ASN A 15 10.30 17.11 8.00
C ASN A 15 11.73 17.52 8.38
N LYS A 16 11.92 18.31 9.45
CA LYS A 16 13.25 18.74 9.93
C LYS A 16 13.86 17.83 10.99
N ILE A 17 13.08 16.95 11.60
CA ILE A 17 13.53 16.02 12.64
C ILE A 17 13.70 14.61 12.09
N ASP A 18 14.31 13.72 12.87
CA ASP A 18 14.51 12.33 12.49
C ASP A 18 13.20 11.71 11.94
N PRO A 19 13.24 11.03 10.78
CA PRO A 19 12.03 10.55 10.12
C PRO A 19 11.27 9.49 10.93
N GLU A 20 11.94 8.65 11.72
CA GLU A 20 11.26 7.64 12.55
C GLU A 20 10.63 8.27 13.79
N ILE A 21 11.26 9.31 14.36
CA ILE A 21 10.68 10.13 15.44
C ILE A 21 9.46 10.89 14.93
N SER A 22 9.56 11.52 13.75
CA SER A 22 8.44 12.22 13.10
C SER A 22 7.24 11.30 12.90
N HIS A 23 7.49 10.07 12.46
CA HIS A 23 6.45 9.06 12.29
C HIS A 23 5.80 8.68 13.62
N ALA A 24 6.59 8.49 14.69
CA ALA A 24 6.06 8.19 16.02
C ALA A 24 5.17 9.32 16.56
N ILE A 25 5.57 10.57 16.37
CA ILE A 25 4.76 11.76 16.75
C ILE A 25 3.44 11.78 15.96
N ALA A 26 3.51 11.55 14.65
CA ALA A 26 2.31 11.51 13.81
C ALA A 26 1.33 10.41 14.25
N LEU A 27 1.83 9.21 14.57
CA LEU A 27 1.00 8.12 15.09
C LEU A 27 0.40 8.45 16.46
N CYS A 28 1.15 9.07 17.36
CA CYS A 28 0.66 9.51 18.65
C CYS A 28 -0.52 10.49 18.50
N TYR A 29 -0.35 11.50 17.65
CA TYR A 29 -1.41 12.45 17.33
C TYR A 29 -2.65 11.77 16.71
N LEU A 30 -2.46 10.85 15.76
CA LEU A 30 -3.55 10.12 15.13
C LEU A 30 -4.28 9.18 16.12
N ARG A 31 -3.59 8.59 17.10
CA ARG A 31 -4.24 7.81 18.17
C ARG A 31 -5.17 8.65 19.01
N LEU A 32 -4.79 9.89 19.34
CA LEU A 32 -5.65 10.83 20.04
C LEU A 32 -6.87 11.19 19.19
N LEU A 33 -6.67 11.49 17.92
CA LEU A 33 -7.77 11.78 16.99
C LEU A 33 -8.71 10.60 16.79
N ASN A 34 -8.22 9.37 16.83
CA ASN A 34 -8.99 8.15 16.55
C ASN A 34 -10.21 7.98 17.49
N GLN A 35 -10.19 8.61 18.67
CA GLN A 35 -11.30 8.59 19.63
C GLN A 35 -12.47 9.48 19.23
N PHE A 36 -12.22 10.48 18.36
CA PHE A 36 -13.20 11.50 17.97
C PHE A 36 -13.70 11.37 16.54
N VAL A 37 -13.17 10.38 15.79
CA VAL A 37 -13.51 10.20 14.37
C VAL A 37 -14.89 9.56 14.25
N LYS A 38 -15.72 10.13 13.40
CA LYS A 38 -17.04 9.61 13.02
C LYS A 38 -17.03 9.18 11.56
N LYS A 39 -17.87 8.21 11.23
CA LYS A 39 -18.11 7.82 9.85
C LYS A 39 -18.64 9.04 9.07
N LYS A 40 -17.96 9.37 7.99
CA LYS A 40 -18.41 10.44 7.09
C LYS A 40 -19.31 9.81 6.03
N GLU A 41 -20.48 10.39 5.81
CA GLU A 41 -21.31 10.00 4.67
C GLU A 41 -20.58 10.35 3.37
N ILE A 42 -20.51 9.38 2.49
CA ILE A 42 -19.87 9.50 1.20
C ILE A 42 -20.97 9.74 0.19
N GLY A 43 -21.11 10.98 -0.24
CA GLY A 43 -22.02 11.34 -1.33
C GLY A 43 -21.59 10.73 -2.67
N ALA A 44 -22.48 10.79 -3.66
CA ALA A 44 -22.16 10.41 -5.02
C ALA A 44 -20.93 11.20 -5.53
N SER A 45 -19.87 10.52 -5.90
CA SER A 45 -18.63 11.14 -6.37
C SER A 45 -18.16 10.46 -7.65
N ILE A 46 -17.74 11.28 -8.61
CA ILE A 46 -17.06 10.85 -9.83
C ILE A 46 -15.79 10.00 -9.52
N LEU A 47 -15.23 10.12 -8.31
CA LEU A 47 -14.04 9.39 -7.84
C LEU A 47 -14.36 8.03 -7.24
N LYS A 48 -15.64 7.71 -7.02
CA LYS A 48 -16.05 6.40 -6.51
C LYS A 48 -15.62 5.29 -7.47
N THR A 49 -15.01 4.25 -6.95
CA THR A 49 -14.50 3.11 -7.73
C THR A 49 -14.69 1.79 -7.01
N GLN A 50 -14.39 0.69 -7.68
CA GLN A 50 -14.39 -0.65 -7.10
C GLN A 50 -13.00 -1.28 -7.18
N ILE A 51 -12.63 -2.02 -6.13
CA ILE A 51 -11.40 -2.79 -6.03
C ILE A 51 -11.79 -4.22 -5.64
N ALA A 52 -11.67 -5.17 -6.55
CA ALA A 52 -12.04 -6.58 -6.30
C ALA A 52 -13.43 -6.72 -5.62
N GLY A 53 -14.45 -6.05 -6.16
CA GLY A 53 -15.81 -6.05 -5.64
C GLY A 53 -16.07 -5.12 -4.44
N MET A 54 -15.05 -4.58 -3.81
CA MET A 54 -15.17 -3.61 -2.72
C MET A 54 -15.38 -2.21 -3.26
N GLU A 55 -16.45 -1.56 -2.83
CA GLU A 55 -16.73 -0.17 -3.17
C GLU A 55 -15.91 0.79 -2.29
N VAL A 56 -15.15 1.69 -2.90
CA VAL A 56 -14.36 2.71 -2.21
C VAL A 56 -14.75 4.11 -2.68
N PRO A 57 -14.83 5.09 -1.75
CA PRO A 57 -15.31 6.45 -2.06
C PRO A 57 -14.33 7.27 -2.89
N SER A 58 -13.06 6.90 -2.83
CA SER A 58 -11.94 7.57 -3.51
C SER A 58 -10.92 6.51 -3.93
N PRO A 59 -10.29 6.65 -5.11
CA PRO A 59 -9.27 5.72 -5.56
C PRO A 59 -7.95 5.87 -4.79
N ILE A 60 -7.84 6.85 -3.89
CA ILE A 60 -6.61 7.18 -3.18
C ILE A 60 -6.58 6.44 -1.84
N GLY A 61 -5.73 5.43 -1.72
CA GLY A 61 -5.49 4.68 -0.49
C GLY A 61 -4.18 5.04 0.21
N LEU A 62 -4.07 4.67 1.48
CA LEU A 62 -2.82 4.71 2.24
C LEU A 62 -2.12 3.35 2.15
N ALA A 63 -0.86 3.34 1.72
CA ALA A 63 -0.07 2.11 1.61
C ALA A 63 0.35 1.57 2.97
N ALA A 64 0.56 0.24 3.05
CA ALA A 64 1.16 -0.43 4.19
C ALA A 64 2.50 0.19 4.61
N GLY A 65 2.83 0.08 5.89
CA GLY A 65 4.06 0.60 6.49
C GLY A 65 3.86 1.89 7.29
N PHE A 66 2.75 2.61 7.10
CA PHE A 66 2.40 3.78 7.91
C PHE A 66 1.80 3.35 9.26
N ASP A 67 0.68 2.65 9.24
CA ASP A 67 0.07 2.06 10.44
C ASP A 67 0.46 0.58 10.56
N LYS A 68 1.63 0.34 11.15
CA LYS A 68 2.23 -1.00 11.22
C LYS A 68 1.50 -1.96 12.16
N ASN A 69 0.63 -1.45 13.04
CA ASN A 69 -0.01 -2.24 14.09
C ASN A 69 -1.53 -2.06 14.13
N ALA A 70 -2.13 -1.51 13.08
CA ALA A 70 -3.56 -1.20 12.98
C ALA A 70 -4.08 -0.27 14.11
N GLU A 71 -3.26 0.67 14.58
CA GLU A 71 -3.59 1.51 15.73
C GLU A 71 -4.37 2.77 15.36
N VAL A 72 -4.30 3.22 14.07
CA VAL A 72 -4.81 4.53 13.63
C VAL A 72 -5.62 4.48 12.32
N PHE A 73 -6.07 3.31 11.86
CA PHE A 73 -6.74 3.16 10.57
C PHE A 73 -7.99 4.06 10.40
N ASN A 74 -8.82 4.23 11.44
CA ASN A 74 -9.98 5.11 11.36
C ASN A 74 -9.58 6.60 11.29
N ALA A 75 -8.56 7.01 12.06
CA ALA A 75 -8.03 8.35 11.97
C ALA A 75 -7.44 8.64 10.59
N THR A 76 -6.71 7.68 9.99
CA THR A 76 -6.17 7.83 8.64
C THR A 76 -7.28 7.89 7.57
N LEU A 77 -8.32 7.07 7.67
CA LEU A 77 -9.51 7.17 6.80
C LEU A 77 -10.13 8.58 6.86
N SER A 78 -10.21 9.18 8.05
CA SER A 78 -10.78 10.53 8.23
C SER A 78 -9.97 11.64 7.58
N LEU A 79 -8.69 11.40 7.25
CA LEU A 79 -7.84 12.35 6.54
C LEU A 79 -8.18 12.48 5.04
N GLY A 80 -9.08 11.62 4.51
CA GLY A 80 -9.54 11.66 3.13
C GLY A 80 -9.11 10.47 2.28
N PHE A 81 -8.48 9.45 2.88
CA PHE A 81 -8.20 8.21 2.16
C PHE A 81 -9.48 7.41 1.92
N GLY A 82 -9.66 6.90 0.71
CA GLY A 82 -10.78 6.03 0.35
C GLY A 82 -10.68 4.64 0.96
N PHE A 83 -9.47 4.18 1.22
CA PHE A 83 -9.14 2.93 1.91
C PHE A 83 -7.74 3.01 2.52
N VAL A 84 -7.46 2.13 3.47
CA VAL A 84 -6.13 2.08 4.11
C VAL A 84 -5.63 0.64 4.18
N GLU A 85 -4.31 0.46 4.11
CA GLU A 85 -3.65 -0.82 4.31
C GLU A 85 -2.73 -0.73 5.53
N VAL A 86 -3.01 -1.57 6.54
CA VAL A 86 -2.22 -1.65 7.76
C VAL A 86 -1.14 -2.73 7.66
N GLY A 87 -0.12 -2.69 8.50
CA GLY A 87 0.97 -3.67 8.50
C GLY A 87 2.24 -3.11 7.86
N THR A 88 3.20 -3.98 7.60
CA THR A 88 3.17 -5.45 7.48
C THR A 88 3.16 -6.10 8.85
N ILE A 89 2.31 -7.09 9.00
CA ILE A 89 2.16 -7.87 10.22
C ILE A 89 2.86 -9.23 10.04
N THR A 90 3.59 -9.66 11.06
CA THR A 90 4.23 -10.98 11.12
C THR A 90 3.60 -11.81 12.25
N PRO A 91 3.76 -13.16 12.26
CA PRO A 91 3.25 -13.99 13.34
C PRO A 91 3.64 -13.45 14.72
N ASP A 92 4.95 -13.33 14.94
CA ASP A 92 5.51 -12.83 16.19
C ASP A 92 5.88 -11.35 16.09
N PRO A 93 5.91 -10.62 17.22
CA PRO A 93 6.45 -9.28 17.26
C PRO A 93 7.94 -9.27 16.90
N GLN A 94 8.36 -8.24 16.15
CA GLN A 94 9.79 -8.05 15.87
C GLN A 94 10.16 -6.58 15.81
N PHE A 95 11.38 -6.25 16.23
CA PHE A 95 11.88 -4.87 16.26
C PHE A 95 12.28 -4.35 14.88
N GLY A 96 12.47 -5.24 13.91
CA GLY A 96 13.03 -4.91 12.59
C GLY A 96 14.54 -4.72 12.62
N ASN A 97 15.08 -4.06 11.59
CA ASN A 97 16.51 -3.83 11.45
C ASN A 97 17.03 -2.76 12.42
N PRO A 98 18.36 -2.72 12.71
CA PRO A 98 18.97 -1.66 13.55
C PRO A 98 18.73 -0.26 13.00
N LYS A 99 18.66 0.71 13.92
CA LYS A 99 18.58 2.15 13.60
C LYS A 99 19.99 2.73 13.38
N PRO A 100 20.11 3.81 12.56
CA PRO A 100 19.07 4.47 11.76
C PRO A 100 18.68 3.64 10.53
N ARG A 101 17.39 3.63 10.19
CA ARG A 101 16.83 2.77 9.15
C ARG A 101 15.77 3.43 8.26
N LEU A 102 15.63 4.74 8.38
CA LEU A 102 14.74 5.56 7.56
C LEU A 102 15.41 6.89 7.25
N PHE A 103 15.55 7.23 5.98
CA PHE A 103 16.32 8.40 5.51
C PHE A 103 15.51 9.18 4.49
N ARG A 104 15.52 10.51 4.60
CA ARG A 104 14.93 11.43 3.61
C ARG A 104 15.98 11.85 2.58
N LEU A 105 15.57 11.83 1.31
CA LEU A 105 16.31 12.39 0.19
C LEU A 105 15.49 13.58 -0.33
N LEU A 106 15.66 14.74 0.31
CA LEU A 106 14.82 15.93 0.09
C LEU A 106 14.88 16.44 -1.36
N GLU A 107 16.07 16.43 -1.98
CA GLU A 107 16.27 16.88 -3.36
C GLU A 107 15.58 15.97 -4.40
N GLU A 108 15.27 14.73 -4.01
CA GLU A 108 14.66 13.72 -4.88
C GLU A 108 13.19 13.45 -4.56
N ASP A 109 12.60 14.15 -3.58
CA ASP A 109 11.26 13.83 -3.05
C ASP A 109 11.12 12.33 -2.72
N ALA A 110 12.13 11.75 -2.05
CA ALA A 110 12.27 10.32 -1.88
C ALA A 110 12.62 9.92 -0.43
N LEU A 111 12.33 8.67 -0.10
CA LEU A 111 12.72 8.04 1.16
C LEU A 111 13.48 6.75 0.87
N VAL A 112 14.55 6.49 1.63
CA VAL A 112 15.18 5.19 1.71
C VAL A 112 14.83 4.56 3.05
N ASN A 113 14.35 3.32 3.06
CA ASN A 113 14.01 2.61 4.28
C ASN A 113 14.62 1.21 4.32
N LYS A 114 15.02 0.83 5.54
CA LYS A 114 15.53 -0.52 5.87
C LYS A 114 14.81 -1.03 7.13
N MET A 115 13.48 -0.92 7.14
CA MET A 115 12.67 -1.12 8.36
C MET A 115 12.66 -2.57 8.85
N GLY A 116 12.53 -3.57 7.96
CA GLY A 116 12.55 -4.99 8.33
C GLY A 116 11.30 -5.46 9.07
N PHE A 117 10.11 -4.98 8.66
CA PHE A 117 8.81 -5.37 9.21
C PHE A 117 8.68 -5.24 10.74
N ASN A 118 9.15 -4.11 11.30
CA ASN A 118 8.95 -3.84 12.72
C ASN A 118 7.45 -3.72 13.05
N ASN A 119 6.95 -4.64 13.89
CA ASN A 119 5.54 -4.69 14.30
C ASN A 119 5.36 -5.45 15.62
N LYS A 120 4.16 -5.39 16.19
CA LYS A 120 3.80 -6.01 17.48
C LYS A 120 3.21 -7.42 17.37
N GLY A 121 3.25 -8.01 16.18
CA GLY A 121 2.76 -9.36 15.90
C GLY A 121 1.24 -9.47 15.76
N MET A 122 0.80 -10.61 15.24
CA MET A 122 -0.61 -10.86 14.91
C MET A 122 -1.55 -10.84 16.13
N LEU A 123 -1.07 -11.32 17.29
CA LEU A 123 -1.88 -11.34 18.53
C LEU A 123 -2.25 -9.93 19.01
N TYR A 124 -1.33 -8.98 18.88
CA TYR A 124 -1.60 -7.59 19.23
C TYR A 124 -2.58 -6.95 18.26
N VAL A 125 -2.35 -7.16 16.96
CA VAL A 125 -3.16 -6.56 15.90
C VAL A 125 -4.58 -7.09 15.91
N SER A 126 -4.80 -8.38 16.18
CA SER A 126 -6.14 -8.97 16.24
C SER A 126 -7.04 -8.30 17.28
N LYS A 127 -6.47 -7.93 18.45
CA LYS A 127 -7.23 -7.22 19.50
C LYS A 127 -7.72 -5.84 19.04
N ILE A 128 -6.90 -5.15 18.24
CA ILE A 128 -7.24 -3.80 17.75
C ILE A 128 -8.17 -3.86 16.54
N ALA A 129 -7.96 -4.82 15.65
CA ALA A 129 -8.73 -5.00 14.41
C ALA A 129 -10.22 -5.34 14.65
N ARG A 130 -10.59 -5.79 15.84
CA ARG A 130 -11.99 -6.02 16.25
C ARG A 130 -12.79 -4.72 16.44
N LYS A 131 -12.13 -3.56 16.52
CA LYS A 131 -12.80 -2.28 16.61
C LYS A 131 -13.58 -1.99 15.32
N PRO A 132 -14.74 -1.31 15.40
CA PRO A 132 -15.52 -0.92 14.23
C PRO A 132 -14.66 -0.12 13.24
N LYS A 133 -14.77 -0.46 11.95
CA LYS A 133 -14.10 0.25 10.86
C LYS A 133 -15.04 1.27 10.22
N LEU A 134 -14.52 2.45 9.95
CA LEU A 134 -15.27 3.55 9.31
C LEU A 134 -15.20 3.50 7.77
N GLY A 135 -14.45 2.57 7.21
CA GLY A 135 -14.28 2.35 5.77
C GLY A 135 -13.47 1.08 5.51
N ILE A 136 -13.01 0.91 4.29
CA ILE A 136 -12.26 -0.28 3.85
C ILE A 136 -10.84 -0.27 4.46
N VAL A 137 -10.51 -1.35 5.17
CA VAL A 137 -9.22 -1.56 5.82
C VAL A 137 -8.65 -2.92 5.41
N GLY A 138 -7.56 -2.91 4.66
CA GLY A 138 -6.79 -4.10 4.34
C GLY A 138 -5.65 -4.36 5.31
N VAL A 139 -5.18 -5.60 5.36
CA VAL A 139 -4.00 -6.00 6.13
C VAL A 139 -2.91 -6.54 5.22
N ASN A 140 -1.70 -6.06 5.43
CA ASN A 140 -0.48 -6.50 4.75
C ASN A 140 0.24 -7.52 5.63
N LEU A 141 0.50 -8.71 5.08
CA LEU A 141 1.10 -9.84 5.79
C LEU A 141 2.54 -10.07 5.33
N GLY A 142 3.38 -10.49 6.24
CA GLY A 142 4.76 -10.86 5.96
C GLY A 142 5.29 -11.90 6.92
N ALA A 143 6.44 -12.47 6.58
CA ALA A 143 7.13 -13.45 7.41
C ALA A 143 8.07 -12.78 8.43
N ASN A 144 8.30 -13.42 9.58
CA ASN A 144 9.33 -13.03 10.51
C ASN A 144 10.73 -13.14 9.89
N ALA A 145 11.61 -12.23 10.24
CA ALA A 145 12.96 -12.18 9.66
C ALA A 145 13.80 -13.44 9.98
N LYS A 146 13.58 -14.02 11.15
CA LYS A 146 14.27 -15.21 11.66
C LYS A 146 13.50 -16.52 11.43
N SER A 147 12.34 -16.47 10.75
CA SER A 147 11.54 -17.67 10.48
C SER A 147 12.30 -18.66 9.61
N ILE A 148 12.22 -19.94 9.98
CA ILE A 148 12.75 -21.07 9.22
C ILE A 148 11.80 -21.38 8.05
N ASP A 149 10.49 -21.36 8.30
CA ASP A 149 9.45 -21.58 7.30
C ASP A 149 8.62 -20.32 7.09
N LYS A 150 9.02 -19.52 6.10
CA LYS A 150 8.30 -18.29 5.75
C LYS A 150 6.93 -18.55 5.13
N ILE A 151 6.71 -19.70 4.48
CA ILE A 151 5.43 -20.06 3.89
C ILE A 151 4.41 -20.27 5.02
N LEU A 152 4.80 -21.01 6.04
CA LEU A 152 3.96 -21.24 7.23
C LEU A 152 3.64 -19.94 7.95
N ASP A 153 4.56 -18.98 8.00
CA ASP A 153 4.29 -17.65 8.59
C ASP A 153 3.11 -16.94 7.89
N TYR A 154 3.08 -16.92 6.55
CA TYR A 154 1.95 -16.33 5.82
C TYR A 154 0.64 -17.06 6.08
N THR A 155 0.68 -18.40 6.12
CA THR A 155 -0.47 -19.23 6.41
C THR A 155 -1.05 -18.91 7.79
N ASN A 156 -0.21 -18.89 8.83
CA ASN A 156 -0.60 -18.62 10.21
C ASN A 156 -1.19 -17.22 10.38
N VAL A 157 -0.53 -16.19 9.82
CA VAL A 157 -1.03 -14.81 9.94
C VAL A 157 -2.32 -14.62 9.15
N PHE A 158 -2.46 -15.27 7.98
CA PHE A 158 -3.68 -15.23 7.19
C PHE A 158 -4.85 -15.85 7.96
N GLU A 159 -4.69 -17.07 8.47
CA GLU A 159 -5.70 -17.77 9.25
C GLU A 159 -6.18 -16.92 10.43
N PHE A 160 -5.24 -16.29 11.14
CA PHE A 160 -5.51 -15.54 12.34
C PHE A 160 -6.15 -14.17 12.11
N LEU A 161 -5.85 -13.50 10.99
CA LEU A 161 -6.24 -12.10 10.77
C LEU A 161 -7.21 -11.87 9.62
N ALA A 162 -7.29 -12.75 8.62
CA ALA A 162 -8.01 -12.47 7.38
C ALA A 162 -9.47 -12.07 7.62
N HIS A 163 -10.18 -12.80 8.48
CA HIS A 163 -11.59 -12.57 8.81
C HIS A 163 -11.85 -11.22 9.51
N LEU A 164 -10.81 -10.56 10.00
CA LEU A 164 -10.89 -9.26 10.69
C LEU A 164 -10.73 -8.07 9.74
N PHE A 165 -10.41 -8.28 8.46
CA PHE A 165 -10.11 -7.20 7.51
C PHE A 165 -10.96 -7.33 6.24
N ASP A 166 -11.02 -6.25 5.45
CA ASP A 166 -11.81 -6.22 4.23
C ASP A 166 -11.07 -6.87 3.06
N TYR A 167 -9.74 -6.84 3.06
CA TYR A 167 -8.87 -7.57 2.13
C TYR A 167 -7.51 -7.88 2.78
N VAL A 168 -6.79 -8.81 2.17
CA VAL A 168 -5.46 -9.22 2.61
C VAL A 168 -4.45 -9.00 1.50
N THR A 169 -3.27 -8.48 1.84
CA THR A 169 -2.12 -8.37 0.94
C THR A 169 -0.99 -9.29 1.41
N ILE A 170 -0.61 -10.24 0.57
CA ILE A 170 0.58 -11.07 0.77
C ILE A 170 1.80 -10.29 0.24
N ASN A 171 2.70 -9.90 1.14
CA ASN A 171 3.84 -9.06 0.81
C ASN A 171 5.12 -9.89 0.64
N VAL A 172 5.37 -10.35 -0.56
CA VAL A 172 6.56 -11.12 -0.94
C VAL A 172 7.68 -10.26 -1.56
N SER A 173 7.58 -8.93 -1.46
CA SER A 173 8.40 -8.01 -2.26
C SER A 173 9.32 -7.07 -1.48
N SER A 174 9.30 -7.12 -0.13
CA SER A 174 10.17 -6.25 0.67
C SER A 174 11.66 -6.60 0.44
N PRO A 175 12.50 -5.59 0.14
CA PRO A 175 13.93 -5.81 0.02
C PRO A 175 14.65 -5.87 1.38
N ASN A 176 13.96 -5.59 2.47
CA ASN A 176 14.54 -5.35 3.80
C ASN A 176 14.52 -6.58 4.70
N THR A 177 14.03 -7.71 4.20
CA THR A 177 14.04 -9.01 4.87
C THR A 177 14.79 -9.99 3.96
N LYS A 178 15.80 -10.68 4.51
CA LYS A 178 16.67 -11.59 3.76
C LYS A 178 15.84 -12.67 3.05
N ASN A 179 16.12 -12.89 1.77
CA ASN A 179 15.50 -13.91 0.91
C ASN A 179 13.96 -13.79 0.79
N LEU A 180 13.35 -12.65 1.17
CA LEU A 180 11.90 -12.50 1.05
C LEU A 180 11.47 -12.44 -0.41
N ARG A 181 12.25 -11.79 -1.26
CA ARG A 181 11.94 -11.66 -2.70
C ARG A 181 12.03 -12.98 -3.46
N ASP A 182 12.71 -13.99 -2.91
CA ASP A 182 12.70 -15.35 -3.47
C ASP A 182 11.30 -15.99 -3.41
N LEU A 183 10.43 -15.50 -2.51
CA LEU A 183 9.04 -15.95 -2.43
C LEU A 183 8.18 -15.50 -3.61
N GLN A 184 8.68 -14.62 -4.48
CA GLN A 184 8.03 -14.24 -5.74
C GLN A 184 8.26 -15.26 -6.87
N LYS A 185 9.15 -16.25 -6.67
CA LYS A 185 9.34 -17.33 -7.64
C LYS A 185 8.04 -18.14 -7.75
N PRO A 186 7.62 -18.52 -8.97
CA PRO A 186 6.34 -19.17 -9.23
C PRO A 186 6.02 -20.32 -8.27
N GLU A 187 6.95 -21.26 -8.09
CA GLU A 187 6.73 -22.47 -7.29
C GLU A 187 6.54 -22.16 -5.79
N THR A 188 7.19 -21.11 -5.30
CA THR A 188 7.08 -20.70 -3.88
C THR A 188 5.83 -19.87 -3.65
N LEU A 189 5.51 -18.98 -4.59
CA LEU A 189 4.32 -18.16 -4.53
C LEU A 189 3.06 -19.03 -4.60
N GLU A 190 3.05 -20.02 -5.51
CA GLU A 190 1.96 -20.97 -5.65
C GLU A 190 1.67 -21.71 -4.34
N LYS A 191 2.70 -22.23 -3.66
CA LYS A 191 2.55 -22.89 -2.35
C LYS A 191 1.90 -21.97 -1.29
N ILE A 192 2.34 -20.71 -1.23
CA ILE A 192 1.72 -19.72 -0.33
C ILE A 192 0.25 -19.56 -0.68
N LEU A 193 -0.08 -19.39 -1.97
CA LEU A 193 -1.44 -19.16 -2.43
C LEU A 193 -2.36 -20.36 -2.21
N GLN A 194 -1.89 -21.57 -2.45
CA GLN A 194 -2.64 -22.80 -2.18
C GLN A 194 -3.01 -22.90 -0.69
N ASN A 195 -2.03 -22.66 0.21
CA ASN A 195 -2.28 -22.70 1.65
C ASN A 195 -3.30 -21.64 2.09
N VAL A 196 -3.12 -20.39 1.68
CA VAL A 196 -4.04 -19.30 2.09
C VAL A 196 -5.42 -19.46 1.46
N ASN A 197 -5.52 -19.99 0.22
CA ASN A 197 -6.81 -20.24 -0.42
C ASN A 197 -7.58 -21.36 0.29
N THR A 198 -6.91 -22.43 0.72
CA THR A 198 -7.54 -23.50 1.53
C THR A 198 -8.20 -22.91 2.77
N ILE A 199 -7.54 -21.98 3.44
CA ILE A 199 -8.11 -21.30 4.60
C ILE A 199 -9.22 -20.33 4.17
N ASN A 200 -9.00 -19.54 3.11
CA ASN A 200 -9.96 -18.52 2.67
C ASN A 200 -11.33 -19.11 2.29
N VAL A 201 -11.34 -20.27 1.65
CA VAL A 201 -12.62 -20.96 1.30
C VAL A 201 -13.35 -21.49 2.52
N SER A 202 -12.68 -21.74 3.64
CA SER A 202 -13.28 -22.18 4.90
C SER A 202 -13.83 -21.03 5.76
N LEU A 203 -13.48 -19.77 5.42
CA LEU A 203 -13.99 -18.61 6.15
C LEU A 203 -15.49 -18.39 5.85
N THR A 204 -16.25 -17.96 6.85
CA THR A 204 -17.66 -17.57 6.69
C THR A 204 -17.85 -16.50 5.61
N ARG A 205 -16.87 -15.61 5.45
CA ARG A 205 -16.77 -14.63 4.37
C ARG A 205 -15.37 -14.71 3.78
N GLN A 206 -15.28 -15.14 2.53
CA GLN A 206 -14.03 -15.08 1.80
C GLN A 206 -13.58 -13.63 1.65
N VAL A 207 -12.28 -13.40 1.79
CA VAL A 207 -11.69 -12.06 1.66
C VAL A 207 -10.87 -11.94 0.38
N PRO A 208 -10.92 -10.81 -0.33
CA PRO A 208 -10.05 -10.57 -1.47
C PRO A 208 -8.57 -10.66 -1.08
N ILE A 209 -7.79 -11.41 -1.87
CA ILE A 209 -6.35 -11.58 -1.69
C ILE A 209 -5.60 -10.78 -2.76
N PHE A 210 -4.62 -10.00 -2.35
CA PHE A 210 -3.72 -9.25 -3.22
C PHE A 210 -2.28 -9.69 -3.03
N ILE A 211 -1.50 -9.67 -4.12
CA ILE A 211 -0.06 -9.91 -4.08
C ILE A 211 0.67 -8.61 -4.36
N LYS A 212 1.55 -8.18 -3.43
CA LYS A 212 2.38 -7.00 -3.62
C LYS A 212 3.75 -7.37 -4.13
N ILE A 213 4.08 -6.90 -5.35
CA ILE A 213 5.28 -7.27 -6.08
C ILE A 213 6.35 -6.18 -6.09
N ALA A 214 7.58 -6.57 -6.39
CA ALA A 214 8.73 -5.68 -6.49
C ALA A 214 8.76 -4.92 -7.83
N PRO A 215 9.34 -3.71 -7.89
CA PRO A 215 9.53 -2.98 -9.15
C PRO A 215 10.73 -3.44 -9.96
N ASP A 216 11.62 -4.25 -9.36
CA ASP A 216 12.91 -4.64 -9.93
C ASP A 216 12.83 -5.96 -10.73
N LEU A 217 11.61 -6.40 -11.05
CA LEU A 217 11.34 -7.61 -11.84
C LEU A 217 11.50 -7.32 -13.35
N ASN A 218 11.98 -8.31 -14.10
CA ASN A 218 11.91 -8.29 -15.55
C ASN A 218 10.48 -8.65 -16.04
N GLU A 219 10.22 -8.44 -17.33
CA GLU A 219 8.88 -8.65 -17.90
C GLU A 219 8.41 -10.10 -17.78
N ASN A 220 9.27 -11.08 -18.04
CA ASN A 220 8.92 -12.50 -17.95
C ASN A 220 8.50 -12.88 -16.53
N ASN A 221 9.27 -12.46 -15.51
CA ASN A 221 8.94 -12.74 -14.12
C ASN A 221 7.61 -12.09 -13.68
N VAL A 222 7.30 -10.90 -14.22
CA VAL A 222 5.99 -10.25 -13.95
C VAL A 222 4.84 -11.07 -14.53
N ILE A 223 5.02 -11.60 -15.75
CA ILE A 223 4.00 -12.43 -16.43
C ILE A 223 3.84 -13.76 -15.68
N GLU A 224 4.93 -14.41 -15.30
CA GLU A 224 4.91 -15.67 -14.52
C GLU A 224 4.15 -15.48 -13.19
N ILE A 225 4.46 -14.41 -12.44
CA ILE A 225 3.75 -14.07 -11.20
C ILE A 225 2.27 -13.82 -11.46
N LEU A 226 1.92 -13.10 -12.53
CA LEU A 226 0.54 -12.84 -12.90
C LEU A 226 -0.21 -14.15 -13.17
N ASN A 227 0.36 -15.06 -13.96
CA ASN A 227 -0.24 -16.35 -14.29
C ASN A 227 -0.51 -17.18 -13.02
N VAL A 228 0.50 -17.33 -12.15
CA VAL A 228 0.33 -18.02 -10.86
C VAL A 228 -0.77 -17.39 -10.01
N CYS A 229 -0.86 -16.05 -9.97
CA CYS A 229 -1.90 -15.35 -9.24
C CYS A 229 -3.30 -15.64 -9.82
N GLU A 230 -3.46 -15.63 -11.13
CA GLU A 230 -4.75 -15.87 -11.80
C GLU A 230 -5.19 -17.33 -11.69
N GLU A 231 -4.28 -18.28 -11.85
CA GLU A 231 -4.52 -19.71 -11.65
C GLU A 231 -4.94 -20.04 -10.21
N ASN A 232 -4.47 -19.26 -9.23
CA ASN A 232 -4.84 -19.41 -7.83
C ASN A 232 -5.92 -18.42 -7.37
N ASN A 233 -6.74 -17.86 -8.26
CA ASN A 233 -7.88 -17.00 -7.95
C ASN A 233 -7.53 -15.79 -7.06
N VAL A 234 -6.34 -15.23 -7.21
CA VAL A 234 -5.95 -13.98 -6.53
C VAL A 234 -6.79 -12.83 -7.07
N SER A 235 -7.35 -12.02 -6.18
CA SER A 235 -8.26 -10.93 -6.53
C SER A 235 -7.57 -9.75 -7.22
N GLY A 236 -6.23 -9.62 -7.05
CA GLY A 236 -5.49 -8.57 -7.71
C GLY A 236 -4.02 -8.46 -7.32
N LEU A 237 -3.30 -7.55 -7.97
CA LEU A 237 -1.90 -7.27 -7.69
C LEU A 237 -1.71 -5.81 -7.29
N ILE A 238 -0.72 -5.58 -6.40
CA ILE A 238 -0.27 -4.26 -5.97
C ILE A 238 1.10 -3.98 -6.57
N ALA A 239 1.16 -3.06 -7.51
CA ALA A 239 2.37 -2.67 -8.24
C ALA A 239 2.75 -1.21 -7.91
N THR A 240 3.79 -1.00 -7.07
CA THR A 240 4.79 -1.93 -6.57
C THR A 240 5.23 -1.62 -5.12
N ASN A 241 6.12 -2.46 -4.58
CA ASN A 241 6.92 -2.14 -3.40
C ASN A 241 8.04 -1.13 -3.77
N THR A 242 8.99 -0.91 -2.87
CA THR A 242 10.18 -0.05 -3.06
C THR A 242 11.24 -0.72 -3.94
N THR A 243 12.07 0.07 -4.63
CA THR A 243 13.17 -0.42 -5.48
C THR A 243 14.50 -0.42 -4.72
N ILE A 244 15.39 -1.32 -5.11
CA ILE A 244 16.81 -1.31 -4.72
C ILE A 244 17.73 -0.88 -5.86
N ASN A 245 17.17 -0.53 -7.02
CA ASN A 245 17.96 -0.10 -8.17
C ASN A 245 18.51 1.32 -7.95
N PRO A 246 19.83 1.49 -7.78
CA PRO A 246 20.44 2.79 -7.53
C PRO A 246 20.32 3.74 -8.73
N ASN A 247 20.16 3.21 -9.94
CA ASN A 247 20.04 4.00 -11.17
C ASN A 247 18.72 4.77 -11.28
N THR A 248 17.80 4.61 -10.34
CA THR A 248 16.57 5.41 -10.27
C THR A 248 16.81 6.80 -9.69
N LEU A 249 17.91 7.03 -8.99
CA LEU A 249 18.32 8.31 -8.44
C LEU A 249 19.17 9.10 -9.43
N LYS A 250 19.06 10.42 -9.39
CA LYS A 250 19.92 11.31 -10.17
C LYS A 250 21.35 11.33 -9.64
N LYS A 251 21.50 11.23 -8.32
CA LYS A 251 22.78 11.17 -7.62
C LYS A 251 22.84 9.91 -6.75
N PRO A 252 23.99 9.21 -6.70
CA PRO A 252 24.17 8.07 -5.81
C PRO A 252 23.86 8.44 -4.35
N THR A 253 23.29 7.50 -3.61
CA THR A 253 23.10 7.63 -2.16
C THR A 253 23.95 6.60 -1.42
N ARG A 254 24.43 6.98 -0.24
CA ARG A 254 25.14 6.08 0.69
C ARG A 254 24.19 5.21 1.51
N PHE A 255 22.89 5.49 1.45
CA PHE A 255 21.89 4.76 2.24
C PHE A 255 21.45 3.50 1.52
N GLU A 256 21.51 2.37 2.24
CA GLU A 256 21.00 1.09 1.78
C GLU A 256 19.54 0.90 2.17
N GLY A 257 18.78 0.21 1.33
CA GLY A 257 17.38 -0.13 1.58
C GLY A 257 16.46 0.08 0.39
N GLY A 258 15.17 0.01 0.64
CA GLY A 258 14.15 0.24 -0.38
C GLY A 258 13.91 1.74 -0.61
N LEU A 259 14.10 2.18 -1.84
CA LEU A 259 13.84 3.55 -2.30
C LEU A 259 12.38 3.72 -2.71
N SER A 260 11.74 4.76 -2.19
CA SER A 260 10.38 5.19 -2.52
C SER A 260 10.35 6.68 -2.87
N GLY A 261 9.18 7.18 -3.32
CA GLY A 261 9.03 8.58 -3.74
C GLY A 261 9.18 8.75 -5.24
N LYS A 262 9.40 9.99 -5.67
CA LYS A 262 9.40 10.39 -7.09
C LYS A 262 10.23 9.50 -8.04
N PRO A 263 11.43 9.05 -7.66
CA PRO A 263 12.23 8.17 -8.51
C PRO A 263 11.55 6.84 -8.88
N LEU A 264 10.64 6.36 -8.02
CA LEU A 264 9.94 5.09 -8.22
C LEU A 264 8.77 5.19 -9.23
N LEU A 265 8.35 6.39 -9.67
CA LEU A 265 7.17 6.56 -10.54
C LEU A 265 7.30 5.77 -11.85
N LYS A 266 8.38 6.01 -12.59
CA LYS A 266 8.61 5.34 -13.89
C LYS A 266 8.78 3.82 -13.76
N PRO A 267 9.62 3.29 -12.84
CA PRO A 267 9.72 1.84 -12.64
C PRO A 267 8.38 1.18 -12.27
N SER A 268 7.62 1.77 -11.35
CA SER A 268 6.31 1.21 -10.96
C SER A 268 5.28 1.28 -12.09
N ASN A 269 5.27 2.35 -12.90
CA ASN A 269 4.39 2.46 -14.07
C ASN A 269 4.74 1.43 -15.15
N LYS A 270 6.04 1.10 -15.32
CA LYS A 270 6.48 0.04 -16.25
C LYS A 270 5.87 -1.32 -15.85
N ILE A 271 6.00 -1.71 -14.59
CA ILE A 271 5.41 -2.96 -14.07
C ILE A 271 3.89 -2.95 -14.20
N LEU A 272 3.25 -1.86 -13.78
CA LEU A 272 1.80 -1.71 -13.87
C LEU A 272 1.29 -1.86 -15.31
N LYS A 273 2.03 -1.31 -16.29
CA LYS A 273 1.68 -1.41 -17.71
C LYS A 273 1.78 -2.83 -18.26
N ILE A 274 2.80 -3.60 -17.83
CA ILE A 274 2.94 -5.02 -18.19
C ILE A 274 1.72 -5.79 -17.67
N LEU A 275 1.39 -5.63 -16.39
CA LEU A 275 0.24 -6.27 -15.77
C LEU A 275 -1.08 -5.89 -16.47
N ALA A 276 -1.31 -4.60 -16.71
CA ALA A 276 -2.55 -4.10 -17.31
C ALA A 276 -2.82 -4.66 -18.70
N LYS A 277 -1.75 -4.92 -19.47
CA LYS A 277 -1.85 -5.49 -20.84
C LYS A 277 -2.10 -7.01 -20.85
N ARG A 278 -1.78 -7.71 -19.76
CA ARG A 278 -1.76 -9.18 -19.73
C ARG A 278 -2.82 -9.79 -18.83
N LYS A 279 -3.28 -9.03 -17.82
CA LYS A 279 -4.23 -9.51 -16.81
C LYS A 279 -5.60 -9.86 -17.38
N ASN A 280 -6.27 -10.79 -16.74
CA ASN A 280 -7.68 -11.08 -16.96
C ASN A 280 -8.58 -9.92 -16.47
N ALA A 281 -9.81 -9.85 -16.97
CA ALA A 281 -10.77 -8.80 -16.61
C ALA A 281 -11.09 -8.77 -15.11
N SER A 282 -11.12 -9.93 -14.45
CA SER A 282 -11.41 -10.09 -13.02
C SER A 282 -10.27 -9.64 -12.10
N THR A 283 -9.02 -9.60 -12.59
CA THR A 283 -7.85 -9.24 -11.79
C THR A 283 -7.77 -7.74 -11.58
N ALA A 284 -7.89 -7.28 -10.34
CA ALA A 284 -7.77 -5.87 -9.98
C ALA A 284 -6.30 -5.43 -9.89
N LEU A 285 -6.01 -4.17 -10.24
CA LEU A 285 -4.68 -3.59 -10.06
C LEU A 285 -4.73 -2.39 -9.13
N ILE A 286 -3.82 -2.35 -8.15
CA ILE A 286 -3.58 -1.18 -7.30
C ILE A 286 -2.20 -0.62 -7.63
N GLY A 287 -2.16 0.64 -8.11
CA GLY A 287 -0.92 1.30 -8.50
C GLY A 287 -0.24 1.95 -7.30
N VAL A 288 1.03 1.62 -7.03
CA VAL A 288 1.83 2.18 -5.94
C VAL A 288 3.21 2.58 -6.44
N GLY A 289 3.75 3.68 -5.89
CA GLY A 289 5.11 4.13 -6.15
C GLY A 289 5.17 5.43 -6.95
N GLY A 290 5.86 6.40 -6.39
CA GLY A 290 6.18 7.67 -7.02
C GLY A 290 5.06 8.71 -7.09
N ILE A 291 3.92 8.47 -6.48
CA ILE A 291 2.76 9.37 -6.53
C ILE A 291 2.99 10.57 -5.63
N LEU A 292 3.08 11.76 -6.24
CA LEU A 292 3.20 13.06 -5.58
C LEU A 292 2.13 14.06 -6.02
N SER A 293 1.38 13.77 -7.09
CA SER A 293 0.37 14.66 -7.66
C SER A 293 -0.85 13.91 -8.18
N ALA A 294 -1.93 14.64 -8.45
CA ALA A 294 -3.12 14.10 -9.10
C ALA A 294 -2.82 13.57 -10.52
N LYS A 295 -1.85 14.16 -11.22
CA LYS A 295 -1.42 13.68 -12.54
C LYS A 295 -0.81 12.29 -12.47
N ASP A 296 0.00 12.01 -11.44
CA ASP A 296 0.61 10.69 -11.23
C ASP A 296 -0.47 9.63 -10.93
N ILE A 297 -1.50 10.00 -10.15
CA ILE A 297 -2.66 9.14 -9.89
C ILE A 297 -3.38 8.86 -11.21
N TYR A 298 -3.70 9.91 -11.95
CA TYR A 298 -4.46 9.82 -13.19
C TYR A 298 -3.73 8.98 -14.24
N GLU A 299 -2.40 9.11 -14.35
CA GLU A 299 -1.58 8.26 -15.21
C GLU A 299 -1.70 6.78 -14.84
N LYS A 300 -1.57 6.43 -13.54
CA LYS A 300 -1.72 5.04 -13.09
C LYS A 300 -3.12 4.47 -13.34
N ILE A 301 -4.16 5.27 -13.14
CA ILE A 301 -5.55 4.88 -13.48
C ILE A 301 -5.66 4.62 -14.99
N LYS A 302 -5.18 5.54 -15.82
CA LYS A 302 -5.22 5.37 -17.30
C LYS A 302 -4.36 4.20 -17.79
N ILE A 303 -3.31 3.81 -17.06
CA ILE A 303 -2.57 2.57 -17.35
C ILE A 303 -3.40 1.32 -17.03
N GLY A 304 -4.29 1.34 -16.03
CA GLY A 304 -5.15 0.21 -15.72
C GLY A 304 -5.32 -0.08 -14.23
N ALA A 305 -4.81 0.78 -13.35
CA ALA A 305 -5.07 0.65 -11.91
C ALA A 305 -6.53 1.03 -11.59
N SER A 306 -7.23 0.20 -10.83
CA SER A 306 -8.55 0.52 -10.28
C SER A 306 -8.48 1.53 -9.14
N ALA A 307 -7.36 1.55 -8.44
CA ALA A 307 -7.04 2.47 -7.34
C ALA A 307 -5.53 2.61 -7.19
N VAL A 308 -5.11 3.54 -6.33
CA VAL A 308 -3.70 3.78 -6.02
C VAL A 308 -3.46 3.82 -4.52
N GLN A 309 -2.23 3.53 -4.10
CA GLN A 309 -1.80 3.74 -2.72
C GLN A 309 -0.65 4.74 -2.66
N ILE A 310 -0.66 5.61 -1.66
CA ILE A 310 0.34 6.66 -1.44
C ILE A 310 1.03 6.42 -0.10
N TYR A 311 2.33 6.68 -0.03
CA TYR A 311 3.12 6.71 1.20
C TYR A 311 3.99 7.96 1.25
N THR A 312 5.04 8.05 0.45
CA THR A 312 6.05 9.12 0.49
C THR A 312 5.43 10.50 0.23
N GLY A 313 4.51 10.62 -0.72
CA GLY A 313 3.77 11.86 -0.98
C GLY A 313 2.99 12.35 0.24
N PHE A 314 2.37 11.43 1.00
CA PHE A 314 1.69 11.77 2.25
C PHE A 314 2.67 12.21 3.35
N VAL A 315 3.81 11.53 3.49
CA VAL A 315 4.84 11.89 4.49
C VAL A 315 5.37 13.31 4.25
N TYR A 316 5.65 13.68 2.99
CA TYR A 316 6.19 15.00 2.65
C TYR A 316 5.16 16.13 2.71
N HIS A 317 3.93 15.87 2.26
CA HIS A 317 2.94 16.94 2.04
C HIS A 317 1.77 16.92 3.03
N GLY A 318 1.60 15.84 3.79
CA GLY A 318 0.59 15.72 4.85
C GLY A 318 -0.86 15.59 4.34
N PRO A 319 -1.83 15.63 5.27
CA PRO A 319 -3.23 15.25 4.98
C PRO A 319 -3.96 16.18 3.99
N ARG A 320 -3.64 17.46 3.97
CA ARG A 320 -4.27 18.40 3.03
C ARG A 320 -3.98 18.07 1.57
N HIS A 321 -2.83 17.46 1.33
CA HIS A 321 -2.42 17.08 0.00
C HIS A 321 -3.34 16.01 -0.60
N ILE A 322 -3.88 15.12 0.23
CA ILE A 322 -4.84 14.10 -0.22
C ILE A 322 -6.09 14.77 -0.79
N LYS A 323 -6.68 15.70 -0.02
CA LYS A 323 -7.86 16.43 -0.47
C LYS A 323 -7.59 17.31 -1.71
N LYS A 324 -6.40 17.92 -1.79
CA LYS A 324 -5.98 18.69 -2.97
C LYS A 324 -5.92 17.77 -4.20
N MET A 325 -5.28 16.60 -4.07
CA MET A 325 -5.19 15.64 -5.17
C MET A 325 -6.56 15.10 -5.61
N GLU A 326 -7.53 14.91 -4.69
CA GLU A 326 -8.89 14.53 -5.05
C GLU A 326 -9.58 15.57 -5.93
N ILE A 327 -9.47 16.86 -5.55
CA ILE A 327 -10.05 17.97 -6.32
C ILE A 327 -9.39 18.06 -7.71
N GLU A 328 -8.07 18.00 -7.76
CA GLU A 328 -7.33 18.07 -9.02
C GLU A 328 -7.62 16.85 -9.92
N LEU A 329 -7.73 15.65 -9.35
CA LEU A 329 -8.07 14.43 -10.08
C LEU A 329 -9.47 14.51 -10.68
N LYS A 330 -10.44 15.03 -9.92
CA LYS A 330 -11.78 15.30 -10.43
C LYS A 330 -11.75 16.25 -11.63
N ASN A 331 -10.96 17.32 -11.56
CA ASN A 331 -10.83 18.28 -12.66
C ASN A 331 -10.21 17.65 -13.90
N LEU A 332 -9.19 16.79 -13.74
CA LEU A 332 -8.58 16.06 -14.86
C LEU A 332 -9.57 15.10 -15.54
N LEU A 333 -10.40 14.38 -14.76
CA LEU A 333 -11.44 13.50 -15.31
C LEU A 333 -12.48 14.29 -16.11
N LEU A 334 -12.96 15.40 -15.56
CA LEU A 334 -13.96 16.26 -16.22
C LEU A 334 -13.40 16.90 -17.49
N TYR A 335 -12.14 17.34 -17.47
CA TYR A 335 -11.46 17.91 -18.64
C TYR A 335 -11.36 16.89 -19.78
N ASP A 336 -11.03 15.63 -19.48
CA ASP A 336 -10.97 14.54 -20.47
C ASP A 336 -12.37 13.95 -20.81
N GLY A 337 -13.47 14.50 -20.26
CA GLY A 337 -14.86 14.10 -20.56
C GLY A 337 -15.34 12.83 -19.83
N TYR A 338 -14.61 12.34 -18.84
CA TYR A 338 -15.03 11.16 -18.09
C TYR A 338 -16.10 11.51 -17.03
N ARG A 339 -17.16 10.71 -17.00
CA ARG A 339 -18.23 10.83 -16.00
C ARG A 339 -17.96 10.08 -14.70
N SER A 340 -17.00 9.15 -14.73
CA SER A 340 -16.56 8.35 -13.58
C SER A 340 -15.11 7.95 -13.77
N ILE A 341 -14.37 7.80 -12.67
CA ILE A 341 -12.97 7.36 -12.71
C ILE A 341 -12.83 5.95 -13.30
N SER A 342 -13.83 5.09 -13.10
CA SER A 342 -13.85 3.73 -13.67
C SER A 342 -13.83 3.73 -15.20
N HIS A 343 -14.35 4.75 -15.86
CA HIS A 343 -14.28 4.88 -17.31
C HIS A 343 -12.88 5.25 -17.82
N ALA A 344 -12.05 5.87 -16.97
CA ALA A 344 -10.67 6.20 -17.29
C ALA A 344 -9.70 5.01 -17.08
N VAL A 345 -10.12 3.97 -16.34
CA VAL A 345 -9.27 2.80 -16.07
C VAL A 345 -8.87 2.12 -17.38
N GLY A 346 -7.55 2.00 -17.62
CA GLY A 346 -7.01 1.32 -18.77
C GLY A 346 -7.07 2.11 -20.09
N ALA A 347 -7.41 3.39 -20.09
CA ALA A 347 -7.52 4.20 -21.31
C ALA A 347 -6.20 4.34 -22.11
N LEU A 348 -5.03 4.06 -21.51
CA LEU A 348 -3.72 4.04 -22.17
C LEU A 348 -3.25 2.62 -22.57
N THR A 349 -4.03 1.58 -22.28
CA THR A 349 -3.63 0.18 -22.51
C THR A 349 -4.68 -0.64 -23.29
N ARG A 350 -5.83 -0.03 -23.52
CA ARG A 350 -6.87 -0.55 -24.43
C ARG A 350 -6.41 -0.50 -25.87
#